data_88153d0e8000d49c1a857de18b1f510f
#
_entry.id   88153d0e8000d49c1a857de18b1f510f
#
_cell.length_a   1.000
_cell.length_b   1.000
_cell.length_c   1.000
_cell.angle_alpha   90.00
_cell.angle_beta   90.00
_cell.angle_gamma   90.00
#
_symmetry.space_group_name_H-M   'P 1'
#
loop_
_entity.id
_entity.type
_entity.pdbx_description
1 polymer ?
#
loop_
_entity_poly.entity_id
_entity_poly.type
_entity_poly.pdbx_seq_one_letter_code
_entity_poly.pdbx_strand_id
1 'polypeptide(L)'
;MAKINLAITGCLGRMGRQLIKTAVKDRSVKIVSLTENTFLNKKISGIYLEKNSEKAFRNAHVIIDFTSPKCTFEVLMIASKLKKKVVIGTTGF
;
A
#
# COMPACT_ATOMS: atom_id res chain seq x y z
N MET A 1 -5.65 19.72 -10.06
CA MET A 1 -4.77 18.61 -10.49
C MET A 1 -5.28 17.28 -9.96
N ALA A 2 -5.20 16.26 -10.76
CA ALA A 2 -5.56 14.92 -10.31
C ALA A 2 -4.57 14.45 -9.26
N LYS A 3 -5.08 13.85 -8.19
CA LYS A 3 -4.26 13.26 -7.14
C LYS A 3 -3.71 11.91 -7.60
N ILE A 4 -2.53 11.56 -7.10
CA ILE A 4 -1.97 10.23 -7.30
C ILE A 4 -2.56 9.31 -6.24
N ASN A 5 -3.21 8.23 -6.67
CA ASN A 5 -3.80 7.25 -5.77
C ASN A 5 -2.73 6.28 -5.29
N LEU A 6 -2.58 6.15 -3.98
CA LEU A 6 -1.59 5.28 -3.35
C LEU A 6 -2.23 4.09 -2.67
N ALA A 7 -1.62 2.93 -2.82
CA ALA A 7 -1.85 1.78 -1.96
C ALA A 7 -0.59 1.57 -1.13
N ILE A 8 -0.74 1.35 0.17
CA ILE A 8 0.38 1.15 1.08
C ILE A 8 0.27 -0.24 1.68
N THR A 9 1.29 -1.07 1.45
CA THR A 9 1.36 -2.41 2.04
C THR A 9 2.29 -2.38 3.25
N GLY A 10 2.03 -3.24 4.24
CA GLY A 10 2.78 -3.19 5.49
C GLY A 10 2.42 -1.95 6.30
N CYS A 11 1.18 -1.53 6.22
CA CYS A 11 0.72 -0.25 6.77
C CYS A 11 0.79 -0.17 8.31
N LEU A 12 0.86 -1.30 8.99
CA LEU A 12 0.98 -1.35 10.45
C LEU A 12 2.43 -1.30 10.93
N GLY A 13 3.40 -1.49 10.04
CA GLY A 13 4.81 -1.37 10.37
C GLY A 13 5.20 0.08 10.61
N ARG A 14 6.41 0.29 11.16
CA ARG A 14 6.91 1.63 11.47
C ARG A 14 6.93 2.55 10.26
N MET A 15 7.49 2.07 9.16
CA MET A 15 7.60 2.88 7.94
C MET A 15 6.24 3.14 7.30
N GLY A 16 5.37 2.13 7.28
CA GLY A 16 4.03 2.28 6.74
C GLY A 16 3.22 3.32 7.50
N ARG A 17 3.27 3.30 8.83
CA ARG A 17 2.57 4.28 9.67
C ARG A 17 3.11 5.68 9.46
N GLN A 18 4.42 5.84 9.33
CA GLN A 18 5.04 7.14 9.08
C GLN A 18 4.61 7.69 7.71
N LEU A 19 4.57 6.84 6.71
CA LEU A 19 4.13 7.23 5.38
C LEU A 19 2.67 7.67 5.38
N ILE A 20 1.81 6.97 6.10
CA ILE A 20 0.39 7.34 6.22
C ILE A 20 0.28 8.76 6.80
N LYS A 21 0.98 9.04 7.88
CA LYS A 21 0.97 10.37 8.51
C LYS A 21 1.38 11.47 7.54
N THR A 22 2.39 11.21 6.73
CA THR A 22 2.87 12.16 5.73
C THR A 22 1.89 12.32 4.59
N ALA A 23 1.39 11.21 4.06
CA ALA A 23 0.52 11.20 2.89
C ALA A 23 -0.83 11.87 3.13
N VAL A 24 -1.42 11.70 4.33
CA VAL A 24 -2.73 12.31 4.62
C VAL A 24 -2.67 13.84 4.63
N LYS A 25 -1.48 14.42 4.81
CA LYS A 25 -1.26 15.86 4.80
C LYS A 25 -0.89 16.39 3.42
N ASP A 26 -0.59 15.52 2.48
CA ASP A 26 -0.13 15.90 1.14
C ASP A 26 -1.32 15.94 0.18
N ARG A 27 -1.58 17.12 -0.37
CA ARG A 27 -2.73 17.32 -1.27
C ARG A 27 -2.54 16.69 -2.66
N SER A 28 -1.31 16.31 -3.00
CA SER A 28 -1.01 15.72 -4.31
C SER A 28 -1.26 14.21 -4.36
N VAL A 29 -1.49 13.58 -3.21
CA VAL A 29 -1.71 12.13 -3.13
C VAL A 29 -2.98 11.82 -2.35
N LYS A 30 -3.54 10.65 -2.63
CA LYS A 30 -4.70 10.13 -1.93
C LYS A 30 -4.44 8.66 -1.60
N ILE A 31 -4.59 8.29 -0.34
CA ILE A 31 -4.51 6.88 0.06
C ILE A 31 -5.84 6.21 -0.28
N VAL A 32 -5.81 5.21 -1.17
CA VAL A 32 -7.01 4.48 -1.58
C VAL A 32 -7.05 3.07 -1.03
N SER A 33 -5.91 2.54 -0.55
CA SER A 33 -5.85 1.18 -0.04
C SER A 33 -4.73 1.05 0.97
N LEU A 34 -5.01 0.31 2.05
CA LEU A 34 -4.04 -0.05 3.08
C LEU A 34 -4.10 -1.55 3.27
N THR A 35 -2.98 -2.24 3.08
CA THR A 35 -2.97 -3.70 3.22
C THR A 35 -1.97 -4.18 4.26
N GLU A 36 -2.27 -5.34 4.80
CA GLU A 36 -1.41 -6.07 5.72
C GLU A 36 -1.55 -7.55 5.41
N ASN A 37 -0.51 -8.34 5.74
CA ASN A 37 -0.56 -9.77 5.50
C ASN A 37 -1.41 -10.52 6.52
N THR A 38 -1.72 -9.89 7.65
CA THR A 38 -2.61 -10.45 8.66
C THR A 38 -3.94 -9.70 8.62
N PHE A 39 -5.04 -10.43 8.57
CA PHE A 39 -6.36 -9.79 8.56
C PHE A 39 -6.64 -9.16 9.93
N LEU A 40 -6.98 -7.88 9.90
CA LEU A 40 -7.39 -7.14 11.08
C LEU A 40 -8.60 -6.27 10.72
N ASN A 41 -9.66 -6.40 11.50
CA ASN A 41 -10.83 -5.56 11.33
C ASN A 41 -10.57 -4.19 11.95
N LYS A 42 -9.83 -3.36 11.22
CA LYS A 42 -9.32 -2.09 11.72
C LYS A 42 -9.35 -1.04 10.61
N LYS A 43 -9.62 0.20 11.00
CA LYS A 43 -9.53 1.38 10.13
C LYS A 43 -8.33 2.23 10.51
N ILE A 44 -7.66 2.79 9.51
CA ILE A 44 -6.64 3.83 9.70
C ILE A 44 -6.97 4.96 8.73
N SER A 45 -7.10 6.18 9.24
CA SER A 45 -7.43 7.36 8.43
C SER A 45 -8.69 7.16 7.56
N GLY A 46 -9.67 6.44 8.12
CA GLY A 46 -10.94 6.20 7.44
C GLY A 46 -10.93 5.03 6.46
N ILE A 47 -9.81 4.32 6.32
CA ILE A 47 -9.68 3.23 5.36
C ILE A 47 -9.54 1.90 6.09
N TYR A 48 -10.38 0.92 5.73
CA TYR A 48 -10.28 -0.43 6.30
C TYR A 48 -9.06 -1.16 5.76
N LEU A 49 -8.38 -1.88 6.65
CA LEU A 49 -7.26 -2.73 6.24
C LEU A 49 -7.77 -3.93 5.43
N GLU A 50 -7.00 -4.31 4.42
CA GLU A 50 -7.31 -5.44 3.55
C GLU A 50 -6.08 -6.33 3.41
N LYS A 51 -6.28 -7.53 2.90
CA LYS A 51 -5.16 -8.36 2.45
C LYS A 51 -4.76 -7.93 1.03
N ASN A 52 -3.52 -8.24 0.65
CA ASN A 52 -3.05 -7.98 -0.71
C ASN A 52 -3.93 -8.72 -1.71
N SER A 53 -4.42 -8.02 -2.73
CA SER A 53 -5.28 -8.59 -3.75
C SER A 53 -5.39 -7.64 -4.94
N GLU A 54 -5.88 -8.15 -6.07
CA GLU A 54 -6.17 -7.28 -7.22
C GLU A 54 -7.21 -6.22 -6.85
N LYS A 55 -8.22 -6.61 -6.08
CA LYS A 55 -9.26 -5.68 -5.62
C LYS A 55 -8.64 -4.53 -4.79
N ALA A 56 -7.71 -4.86 -3.89
CA ALA A 56 -7.09 -3.86 -3.03
C ALA A 56 -6.27 -2.84 -3.82
N PHE A 57 -5.64 -3.26 -4.91
CA PHE A 57 -4.72 -2.40 -5.68
C PHE A 57 -5.32 -1.82 -6.95
N ARG A 58 -6.52 -2.21 -7.31
CA ARG A 58 -7.12 -1.83 -8.61
C ARG A 58 -7.18 -0.33 -8.85
N ASN A 59 -7.51 0.44 -7.83
CA ASN A 59 -7.69 1.88 -7.96
C ASN A 59 -6.43 2.69 -7.65
N ALA A 60 -5.32 2.02 -7.33
CA ALA A 60 -4.07 2.70 -7.05
C ALA A 60 -3.30 2.97 -8.34
N HIS A 61 -2.60 4.09 -8.39
CA HIS A 61 -1.61 4.36 -9.44
C HIS A 61 -0.26 3.78 -9.05
N VAL A 62 0.09 3.88 -7.76
CA VAL A 62 1.36 3.45 -7.22
C VAL A 62 1.12 2.65 -5.95
N ILE A 63 1.84 1.54 -5.81
CA ILE A 63 1.84 0.71 -4.61
C ILE A 63 3.18 0.93 -3.90
N ILE A 64 3.14 1.28 -2.62
CA ILE A 64 4.35 1.46 -1.82
C ILE A 64 4.41 0.31 -0.82
N ASP A 65 5.48 -0.50 -0.90
CA ASP A 65 5.59 -1.75 -0.18
C ASP A 65 6.67 -1.71 0.89
N PHE A 66 6.27 -1.94 2.15
CA PHE A 66 7.15 -2.05 3.31
C PHE A 66 6.95 -3.37 4.05
N THR A 67 6.74 -4.45 3.33
CA THR A 67 6.51 -5.76 3.93
C THR A 67 7.79 -6.58 4.04
N SER A 68 7.71 -7.88 4.01
CA SER A 68 8.84 -8.80 3.96
C SER A 68 9.13 -9.17 2.50
N PRO A 69 10.31 -9.72 2.18
CA PRO A 69 10.61 -10.16 0.82
C PRO A 69 9.55 -11.10 0.23
N LYS A 70 9.03 -12.02 1.03
CA LYS A 70 7.99 -12.94 0.59
C LYS A 70 6.72 -12.20 0.19
N CYS A 71 6.28 -11.26 1.00
CA CYS A 71 5.09 -10.47 0.71
C CYS A 71 5.32 -9.51 -0.46
N THR A 72 6.53 -8.98 -0.59
CA THR A 72 6.89 -8.12 -1.72
C THR A 72 6.74 -8.86 -3.05
N PHE A 73 7.16 -10.12 -3.13
CA PHE A 73 6.97 -10.90 -4.35
C PHE A 73 5.49 -11.05 -4.70
N GLU A 74 4.63 -11.29 -3.71
CA GLU A 74 3.19 -11.36 -3.92
C GLU A 74 2.65 -10.03 -4.46
N VAL A 75 3.06 -8.92 -3.87
CA VAL A 75 2.68 -7.57 -4.32
C VAL A 75 3.12 -7.34 -5.75
N LEU A 76 4.37 -7.71 -6.09
CA LEU A 76 4.91 -7.55 -7.43
C LEU A 76 4.13 -8.36 -8.47
N MET A 77 3.72 -9.58 -8.14
CA MET A 77 2.91 -10.39 -9.03
C MET A 77 1.56 -9.74 -9.33
N ILE A 78 0.89 -9.24 -8.28
CA ILE A 78 -0.39 -8.57 -8.45
C ILE A 78 -0.23 -7.26 -9.24
N ALA A 79 0.79 -6.47 -8.89
CA ALA A 79 1.05 -5.20 -9.56
C ALA A 79 1.38 -5.38 -11.04
N SER A 80 2.15 -6.41 -11.38
CA SER A 80 2.49 -6.74 -12.76
C SER A 80 1.23 -7.06 -13.57
N LYS A 81 0.34 -7.86 -12.98
CA LYS A 81 -0.92 -8.23 -13.63
C LYS A 81 -1.79 -7.01 -13.88
N LEU A 82 -1.83 -6.07 -12.94
CA LEU A 82 -2.62 -4.84 -13.04
C LEU A 82 -1.87 -3.69 -13.71
N LYS A 83 -0.61 -3.90 -14.07
CA LYS A 83 0.27 -2.89 -14.68
C LYS A 83 0.42 -1.65 -13.80
N LYS A 84 0.62 -1.87 -12.49
CA LYS A 84 0.82 -0.78 -11.51
C LYS A 84 2.29 -0.58 -11.22
N LYS A 85 2.66 0.64 -10.86
CA LYS A 85 4.00 0.97 -10.40
C LYS A 85 4.15 0.57 -8.94
N VAL A 86 5.32 0.08 -8.55
CA VAL A 86 5.61 -0.31 -7.18
C VAL A 86 6.90 0.36 -6.73
N VAL A 87 6.85 0.99 -5.55
CA VAL A 87 8.03 1.50 -4.86
C VAL A 87 8.28 0.56 -3.69
N ILE A 88 9.44 -0.06 -3.66
CA ILE A 88 9.79 -1.07 -2.65
C ILE A 88 10.68 -0.45 -1.60
N GLY A 89 10.18 -0.41 -0.36
CA GLY A 89 10.95 -0.02 0.80
C GLY A 89 11.36 -1.22 1.66
N THR A 90 11.03 -2.43 1.19
CA THR A 90 11.34 -3.67 1.90
C THR A 90 12.83 -3.96 1.85
N THR A 91 13.40 -4.34 3.00
CA THR A 91 14.81 -4.74 3.11
C THR A 91 14.92 -6.25 3.26
N GLY A 92 16.13 -6.78 3.10
CA GLY A 92 16.39 -8.20 3.29
C GLY A 92 16.36 -9.04 2.01
N PHE A 93 16.46 -8.39 0.88
CA PHE A 93 16.64 -9.09 -0.41
C PHE A 93 18.09 -9.49 -0.61
#